data_bcc0fba81a80f5b3ab2f70aa50f11615
#
_entry.id   bcc0fba81a80f5b3ab2f70aa50f11615
#
_cell.length_a   1.000
_cell.length_b   1.000
_cell.length_c   1.000
_cell.angle_alpha   90.00
_cell.angle_beta   90.00
_cell.angle_gamma   90.00
#
_symmetry.space_group_name_H-M   'P 1'
#
loop_
_entity.id
_entity.type
_entity.pdbx_description
1 polymer ?
#
loop_
_entity_poly.entity_id
_entity_poly.type
_entity_poly.pdbx_seq_one_letter_code
_entity_poly.pdbx_strand_id
1 'polypeptide(L)' 'MKELLFAITAGLVEDPSAIEITQDEPDAEGVVVFHLHVAESDMGRVIGRQGRIAKALRTVMRSGAIRHGMHSVAVLIN' A
#
# COMPACT_ATOMS: atom_id res chain seq x y z
N MET A 1 -1.89 -1.61 10.36
CA MET A 1 -1.90 -0.96 9.04
C MET A 1 -1.48 -1.89 7.90
N LYS A 2 -0.51 -2.77 8.12
CA LYS A 2 -0.14 -3.75 7.09
C LYS A 2 -1.31 -4.64 6.69
N GLU A 3 -2.11 -5.04 7.66
CA GLU A 3 -3.28 -5.89 7.43
C GLU A 3 -4.30 -5.22 6.52
N LEU A 4 -4.49 -3.92 6.68
CA LEU A 4 -5.38 -3.15 5.82
C LEU A 4 -4.84 -3.14 4.39
N LEU A 5 -3.57 -2.84 4.22
CA LEU A 5 -2.94 -2.82 2.90
C LEU A 5 -3.00 -4.20 2.25
N PHE A 6 -2.72 -5.25 3.00
CA PHE A 6 -2.80 -6.62 2.50
C PHE A 6 -4.22 -6.97 2.05
N ALA A 7 -5.22 -6.65 2.87
CA ALA A 7 -6.61 -6.98 2.57
C ALA A 7 -7.07 -6.32 1.25
N ILE A 8 -6.72 -5.06 1.07
CA ILE A 8 -7.07 -4.33 -0.15
C ILE A 8 -6.35 -4.94 -1.35
N THR A 9 -5.06 -5.18 -1.22
CA THR A 9 -4.24 -5.70 -2.31
C THR A 9 -4.66 -7.11 -2.70
N ALA A 10 -4.95 -7.96 -1.72
CA ALA A 10 -5.39 -9.34 -1.97
C ALA A 10 -6.69 -9.39 -2.77
N GLY A 11 -7.54 -8.37 -2.63
CA GLY A 11 -8.77 -8.26 -3.41
C GLY A 11 -8.56 -7.83 -4.86
N LEU A 12 -7.37 -7.33 -5.20
CA LEU A 12 -7.06 -6.81 -6.53
C LEU A 12 -6.24 -7.77 -7.37
N VAL A 13 -5.39 -8.59 -6.76
CA VAL A 13 -4.41 -9.42 -7.47
C VAL A 13 -4.94 -10.83 -7.71
N GLU A 14 -4.36 -11.49 -8.72
CA GLU A 14 -4.65 -12.91 -8.97
C GLU A 14 -3.79 -13.82 -8.12
N ASP A 15 -2.60 -13.36 -7.72
CA ASP A 15 -1.67 -14.16 -6.93
C ASP A 15 -1.38 -13.49 -5.58
N PRO A 16 -2.26 -13.65 -4.60
CA PRO A 16 -2.04 -13.05 -3.28
C PRO A 16 -0.85 -13.65 -2.52
N SER A 17 -0.40 -14.85 -2.90
CA SER A 17 0.76 -15.46 -2.26
C SER A 17 2.06 -14.73 -2.55
N ALA A 18 2.08 -13.91 -3.60
CA ALA A 18 3.25 -13.11 -3.96
C ALA A 18 3.28 -11.75 -3.27
N ILE A 19 2.24 -11.39 -2.53
CA ILE A 19 2.19 -10.10 -1.83
C ILE A 19 3.23 -10.10 -0.71
N GLU A 20 4.08 -9.08 -0.72
CA GLU A 20 5.01 -8.82 0.37
C GLU A 20 4.88 -7.37 0.78
N ILE A 21 4.72 -7.15 2.08
CA ILE A 21 4.58 -5.79 2.61
C ILE A 21 5.61 -5.60 3.71
N THR A 22 6.42 -4.57 3.56
CA THR A 22 7.35 -4.16 4.60
C THR A 22 7.02 -2.74 5.01
N GLN A 23 7.35 -2.41 6.25
CA GLN A 23 7.08 -1.11 6.82
C GLN A 23 8.38 -0.57 7.40
N ASP A 24 8.81 0.58 6.91
CA ASP A 24 9.98 1.27 7.45
C ASP A 24 9.60 1.98 8.73
N GLU A 25 10.61 2.25 9.58
CA GLU A 25 10.39 3.11 10.73
C GLU A 25 10.06 4.54 10.27
N PRO A 26 9.31 5.30 11.07
CA PRO A 26 9.02 6.68 10.73
C PRO A 26 10.31 7.47 10.50
N ASP A 27 10.30 8.31 9.46
CA ASP A 27 11.44 9.18 9.20
C ASP A 27 11.42 10.39 10.14
N ALA A 28 12.36 11.34 9.92
CA ALA A 28 12.48 12.52 10.77
C ALA A 28 11.22 13.40 10.78
N GLU A 29 10.38 13.26 9.74
CA GLU A 29 9.13 14.02 9.63
C GLU A 29 7.91 13.24 10.12
N GLY A 30 8.12 12.01 10.59
CA GLY A 30 7.05 11.15 11.06
C GLY A 30 6.32 10.38 9.97
N VAL A 31 6.86 10.36 8.76
CA VAL A 31 6.27 9.62 7.64
C VAL A 31 6.63 8.14 7.74
N VAL A 32 5.61 7.28 7.71
CA VAL A 32 5.79 5.82 7.68
C VAL A 32 5.67 5.36 6.24
N VAL A 33 6.67 4.66 5.74
CA VAL A 33 6.70 4.17 4.36
C VAL A 33 6.37 2.68 4.35
N PHE A 34 5.37 2.31 3.56
CA PHE A 34 5.03 0.91 3.30
C PHE A 34 5.53 0.55 1.91
N HIS A 35 6.27 -0.55 1.83
CA HIS A 35 6.72 -1.11 0.55
C HIS A 35 5.82 -2.28 0.20
N LEU A 36 5.10 -2.15 -0.90
CA LEU A 36 4.20 -3.19 -1.39
C LEU A 36 4.81 -3.85 -2.61
N HIS A 37 5.01 -5.16 -2.53
CA HIS A 37 5.45 -5.98 -3.65
C HIS A 37 4.35 -6.95 -4.04
N VAL A 38 4.10 -7.08 -5.33
CA VAL A 38 3.13 -8.02 -5.89
C VAL A 38 3.78 -8.76 -7.05
N ALA A 39 3.14 -9.83 -7.53
CA ALA A 39 3.61 -10.52 -8.72
C ALA A 39 3.69 -9.54 -9.89
N GLU A 40 4.71 -9.68 -10.73
CA GLU A 40 4.91 -8.79 -11.87
C GLU A 40 3.67 -8.74 -12.76
N SER A 41 3.00 -9.87 -12.96
CA SER A 41 1.78 -9.95 -13.74
C SER A 41 0.60 -9.18 -13.13
N ASP A 42 0.68 -8.86 -11.84
CA ASP A 42 -0.38 -8.15 -11.12
C ASP A 42 -0.10 -6.66 -10.95
N MET A 43 1.07 -6.18 -11.38
CA MET A 43 1.44 -4.77 -11.22
C MET A 43 0.41 -3.83 -11.83
N GLY A 44 -0.07 -4.16 -13.03
CA GLY A 44 -1.08 -3.34 -13.70
C GLY A 44 -2.40 -3.26 -12.94
N ARG A 45 -2.75 -4.29 -12.19
CA ARG A 45 -3.99 -4.32 -11.39
C ARG A 45 -3.90 -3.42 -10.17
N VAL A 46 -2.71 -3.31 -9.59
CA VAL A 46 -2.48 -2.51 -8.39
C VAL A 46 -2.26 -1.03 -8.72
N ILE A 47 -1.64 -0.77 -9.86
CA ILE A 47 -1.39 0.60 -10.32
C ILE A 47 -2.65 1.17 -10.99
N GLY A 48 -3.26 0.38 -11.87
CA GLY A 48 -4.46 0.80 -12.59
C GLY A 48 -4.13 1.76 -13.73
N ARG A 49 -5.15 2.06 -14.52
CA ARG A 49 -5.01 2.98 -15.65
C ARG A 49 -4.68 4.37 -15.12
N GLN A 50 -3.60 4.95 -15.61
CA GLN A 50 -3.12 6.28 -15.21
C GLN A 50 -2.85 6.39 -13.69
N GLY A 51 -2.55 5.27 -13.05
CA GLY A 51 -2.25 5.25 -11.64
C GLY A 51 -3.44 5.42 -10.72
N ARG A 52 -4.66 5.27 -11.21
CA ARG A 52 -5.88 5.52 -10.43
C ARG A 52 -6.05 4.57 -9.24
N ILE A 53 -5.71 3.30 -9.44
CA ILE A 53 -5.83 2.32 -8.36
C ILE A 53 -4.78 2.61 -7.28
N ALA A 54 -3.54 2.88 -7.68
CA ALA A 54 -2.49 3.22 -6.74
C ALA A 54 -2.83 4.49 -5.95
N LYS A 55 -3.42 5.47 -6.60
CA LYS A 55 -3.85 6.71 -5.95
C LYS A 55 -4.96 6.46 -4.93
N ALA A 56 -5.94 5.64 -5.29
CA ALA A 56 -7.03 5.27 -4.38
C ALA A 56 -6.49 4.49 -3.17
N LEU A 57 -5.56 3.58 -3.42
CA LEU A 57 -4.91 2.79 -2.38
C LEU A 57 -4.20 3.70 -1.37
N ARG A 58 -3.44 4.68 -1.87
CA ARG A 58 -2.76 5.65 -1.00
C ARG A 58 -3.74 6.48 -0.18
N THR A 59 -4.87 6.86 -0.77
CA THR A 59 -5.91 7.61 -0.07
C THR A 59 -6.51 6.81 1.08
N VAL A 60 -6.83 5.54 0.85
CA VAL A 60 -7.37 4.65 1.88
C VAL A 60 -6.36 4.47 3.01
N MET A 61 -5.09 4.25 2.67
CA MET A 61 -4.04 4.06 3.67
C MET A 61 -3.83 5.32 4.49
N ARG A 62 -3.91 6.48 3.87
CA ARG A 62 -3.79 7.76 4.57
C ARG A 62 -4.93 7.96 5.56
N SER A 63 -6.16 7.64 5.18
CA SER A 63 -7.31 7.71 6.07
C SER A 63 -7.18 6.73 7.24
N GLY A 64 -6.73 5.51 6.96
CA GLY A 64 -6.48 4.52 7.99
C GLY A 64 -5.37 4.95 8.95
N ALA A 65 -4.34 5.61 8.46
CA ALA A 65 -3.24 6.10 9.27
C ALA A 65 -3.73 7.10 10.32
N ILE A 66 -4.60 8.01 9.93
CA ILE A 66 -5.17 9.00 10.86
C ILE A 66 -5.90 8.30 11.99
N ARG A 67 -6.68 7.27 11.68
CA ARG A 67 -7.41 6.50 12.68
C ARG A 67 -6.50 5.74 13.64
N HIS A 68 -5.30 5.37 13.18
CA HIS A 68 -4.31 4.67 14.00
C HIS A 68 -3.32 5.60 14.67
N GLY A 69 -3.57 6.89 14.64
CA GLY A 69 -2.70 7.87 15.28
C GLY A 69 -1.39 8.13 14.56
N MET A 70 -1.27 7.68 13.32
CA MET A 70 -0.09 7.95 12.49
C MET A 70 -0.21 9.33 11.87
N HIS A 71 0.92 10.02 11.77
CA HIS A 71 0.94 11.38 11.24
C HIS A 71 0.82 11.40 9.72
N SER A 72 1.54 10.52 9.04
CA SER A 72 1.55 10.46 7.58
C SER A 72 2.05 9.09 7.12
N VAL A 73 1.57 8.65 5.97
CA VAL A 73 2.04 7.39 5.35
C VAL A 73 2.30 7.60 3.87
N ALA A 74 3.24 6.82 3.36
CA ALA A 74 3.50 6.70 1.93
C ALA A 74 3.47 5.23 1.55
N VAL A 75 3.03 4.94 0.33
CA VAL A 75 3.00 3.56 -0.19
C VAL A 75 3.79 3.52 -1.49
N LEU A 76 4.85 2.71 -1.51
CA LEU A 76 5.66 2.47 -2.69
C LEU A 76 5.32 1.09 -3.23
N ILE A 77 5.02 1.01 -4.51
CA ILE A 77 4.59 -0.22 -5.17
C ILE A 77 5.69 -0.71 -6.11
N ASN A 78 6.08 -1.97 -5.94
CA ASN A 78 7.08 -2.63 -6.80
C ASN A 78 6.49 -3.82 -7.51
#